data_8e86fabda5b4485bf94dabc8ede96d05
#
_entry.id   8e86fabda5b4485bf94dabc8ede96d05
#
_cell.length_a   1.000
_cell.length_b   1.000
_cell.length_c   1.000
_cell.angle_alpha   90.00
_cell.angle_beta   90.00
_cell.angle_gamma   90.00
#
_symmetry.space_group_name_H-M   'P 1'
#
loop_
_entity.id
_entity.type
_entity.pdbx_description
1 polymer ?
#
loop_
_entity_poly.entity_id
_entity_poly.type
_entity_poly.pdbx_seq_one_letter_code
_entity_poly.pdbx_strand_id
1 'polypeptide(L)'
;MAKQQWKPGNMLYPLPAVMVSVRDKEGNDNIITVAWTGTVCTNPPMLYISVRPERHSYKALHETGEFVVNLTTEKIAKATDFCGVRSGRDMDKFEQTGLIKGEAKKINAPVIEDSPVNIECRVREKVALGSHTMFIADVVHVTVDDSYMDERGTFHLEKAAPIVYSHGTYFGLGESLGTFGYSVRKKKKKRKNK
;
A
#
# COMPACT_ATOMS: atom_id res chain seq x y z
N MET A 1 6.47 18.53 -30.04
CA MET A 1 5.64 18.76 -28.83
C MET A 1 6.36 19.76 -27.95
N ALA A 2 5.70 20.87 -27.55
CA ALA A 2 6.27 21.86 -26.65
C ALA A 2 6.03 21.42 -25.18
N LYS A 3 7.06 21.53 -24.33
CA LYS A 3 6.95 21.32 -22.89
C LYS A 3 6.90 22.69 -22.21
N GLN A 4 6.06 22.82 -21.19
CA GLN A 4 6.01 24.01 -20.35
C GLN A 4 6.81 23.79 -19.05
N GLN A 5 7.42 24.85 -18.57
CA GLN A 5 8.13 24.84 -17.28
C GLN A 5 7.14 25.08 -16.15
N TRP A 6 7.21 24.21 -15.13
CA TRP A 6 6.42 24.31 -13.91
C TRP A 6 7.32 24.56 -12.72
N LYS A 7 6.73 25.15 -11.66
CA LYS A 7 7.43 25.23 -10.36
C LYS A 7 7.62 23.83 -9.78
N PRO A 8 8.66 23.65 -8.93
CA PRO A 8 8.86 22.41 -8.20
C PRO A 8 7.60 22.00 -7.41
N GLY A 9 7.21 20.74 -7.51
CA GLY A 9 6.01 20.19 -6.87
C GLY A 9 5.95 18.67 -6.99
N ASN A 10 4.94 18.09 -6.35
CA ASN A 10 4.72 16.65 -6.34
C ASN A 10 4.15 16.20 -7.68
N MET A 11 5.00 15.66 -8.54
CA MET A 11 4.65 15.22 -9.91
C MET A 11 4.99 13.76 -10.19
N LEU A 12 5.46 13.02 -9.18
CA LEU A 12 5.69 11.58 -9.31
C LEU A 12 4.37 10.82 -9.14
N TYR A 13 3.72 10.52 -10.24
CA TYR A 13 2.43 9.81 -10.30
C TYR A 13 2.43 8.77 -11.43
N PRO A 14 1.58 7.72 -11.39
CA PRO A 14 0.69 7.39 -10.28
C PRO A 14 1.44 6.82 -9.06
N LEU A 15 0.82 6.92 -7.89
CA LEU A 15 1.30 6.34 -6.63
C LEU A 15 0.40 5.19 -6.20
N PRO A 16 0.91 4.19 -5.44
CA PRO A 16 0.02 3.29 -4.74
C PRO A 16 -0.88 4.09 -3.79
N ALA A 17 -2.13 3.70 -3.65
CA ALA A 17 -2.97 4.14 -2.54
C ALA A 17 -3.13 2.95 -1.61
N VAL A 18 -2.66 3.04 -0.37
CA VAL A 18 -2.73 1.93 0.58
C VAL A 18 -3.43 2.36 1.87
N MET A 19 -4.12 1.43 2.52
CA MET A 19 -4.59 1.64 3.88
C MET A 19 -3.54 1.12 4.87
N VAL A 20 -3.09 1.98 5.76
CA VAL A 20 -2.15 1.63 6.84
C VAL A 20 -2.93 1.50 8.13
N SER A 21 -2.93 0.31 8.72
CA SER A 21 -3.55 0.04 10.00
C SER A 21 -2.49 -0.02 11.11
N VAL A 22 -2.86 0.51 12.26
CA VAL A 22 -2.00 0.65 13.44
C VAL A 22 -2.78 0.35 14.70
N ARG A 23 -2.08 -0.09 15.75
CA ARG A 23 -2.59 -0.16 17.14
C ARG A 23 -1.73 0.71 18.01
N ASP A 24 -2.33 1.54 18.86
CA ASP A 24 -1.60 2.32 19.85
C ASP A 24 -1.24 1.48 21.09
N LYS A 25 -0.53 2.08 22.05
CA LYS A 25 -0.13 1.40 23.29
C LYS A 25 -1.29 1.08 24.21
N GLU A 26 -2.38 1.81 24.07
CA GLU A 26 -3.64 1.63 24.81
C GLU A 26 -4.54 0.55 24.19
N GLY A 27 -4.16 0.01 23.00
CA GLY A 27 -4.90 -1.04 22.30
C GLY A 27 -5.94 -0.50 21.32
N ASN A 28 -5.98 0.80 21.04
CA ASN A 28 -6.90 1.39 20.08
C ASN A 28 -6.40 1.22 18.65
N ASP A 29 -7.25 0.73 17.78
CA ASP A 29 -6.97 0.51 16.37
C ASP A 29 -7.36 1.72 15.52
N ASN A 30 -6.57 2.02 14.49
CA ASN A 30 -6.91 3.04 13.51
C ASN A 30 -6.40 2.68 12.11
N ILE A 31 -7.02 3.29 11.10
CA ILE A 31 -6.65 3.19 9.69
C ILE A 31 -6.36 4.58 9.14
N ILE A 32 -5.31 4.71 8.34
CA ILE A 32 -5.03 5.90 7.54
C ILE A 32 -4.70 5.51 6.11
N THR A 33 -5.23 6.26 5.13
CA THR A 33 -4.82 6.09 3.73
C THR A 33 -3.57 6.88 3.44
N VAL A 34 -2.60 6.22 2.84
CA VAL A 34 -1.29 6.78 2.50
C VAL A 34 -1.00 6.53 1.02
N ALA A 35 -0.61 7.60 0.31
CA ALA A 35 -0.08 7.53 -1.05
C ALA A 35 1.42 7.80 -1.11
N TRP A 36 2.00 8.41 -0.09
CA TRP A 36 3.46 8.62 0.03
C TRP A 36 4.11 7.36 0.60
N THR A 37 4.21 6.30 -0.22
CA THR A 37 4.73 4.99 0.15
C THR A 37 5.40 4.30 -1.05
N GLY A 38 6.31 3.38 -0.77
CA GLY A 38 6.99 2.60 -1.79
C GLY A 38 8.01 1.61 -1.23
N THR A 39 8.45 0.68 -2.07
CA THR A 39 9.53 -0.26 -1.77
C THR A 39 10.88 0.46 -1.84
N VAL A 40 11.76 0.22 -0.87
CA VAL A 40 13.12 0.83 -0.84
C VAL A 40 14.24 -0.19 -0.95
N CYS A 41 14.02 -1.44 -0.54
CA CYS A 41 15.04 -2.48 -0.59
C CYS A 41 14.43 -3.86 -0.82
N THR A 42 15.13 -4.72 -1.56
CA THR A 42 14.70 -6.08 -1.85
C THR A 42 15.30 -7.09 -0.87
N ASN A 43 16.53 -6.87 -0.44
CA ASN A 43 17.20 -7.75 0.52
C ASN A 43 18.06 -6.92 1.50
N PRO A 44 17.62 -6.80 2.77
CA PRO A 44 16.33 -7.28 3.30
C PRO A 44 15.13 -6.55 2.65
N PRO A 45 13.92 -7.18 2.65
CA PRO A 45 12.73 -6.54 2.10
C PRO A 45 12.30 -5.37 2.98
N MET A 46 12.22 -4.18 2.39
CA MET A 46 11.88 -2.95 3.09
C MET A 46 10.97 -2.06 2.25
N LEU A 47 10.12 -1.34 2.94
CA LEU A 47 9.28 -0.28 2.38
C LEU A 47 9.28 0.96 3.27
N TYR A 48 8.72 2.05 2.78
CA TYR A 48 8.47 3.24 3.59
C TYR A 48 7.02 3.70 3.49
N ILE A 49 6.60 4.42 4.50
CA ILE A 49 5.42 5.28 4.50
C ILE A 49 5.83 6.67 5.01
N SER A 50 5.28 7.75 4.41
CA SER A 50 5.47 9.10 4.91
C SER A 50 4.16 9.67 5.43
N VAL A 51 4.14 10.04 6.71
CA VAL A 51 2.94 10.48 7.41
C VAL A 51 3.18 11.84 8.07
N ARG A 52 2.19 12.71 8.00
CA ARG A 52 2.26 14.02 8.66
C ARG A 52 2.06 13.90 10.17
N PRO A 53 2.80 14.64 11.01
CA PRO A 53 2.70 14.58 12.48
C PRO A 53 1.30 14.86 13.04
N GLU A 54 0.49 15.68 12.36
CA GLU A 54 -0.87 16.01 12.78
C GLU A 54 -1.91 14.89 12.55
N ARG A 55 -1.55 13.83 11.81
CA ARG A 55 -2.45 12.69 11.58
C ARG A 55 -2.60 11.84 12.83
N HIS A 56 -3.83 11.38 13.11
CA HIS A 56 -4.14 10.61 14.31
C HIS A 56 -3.28 9.34 14.47
N SER A 57 -3.03 8.59 13.38
CA SER A 57 -2.17 7.40 13.39
C SER A 57 -0.69 7.70 13.67
N TYR A 58 -0.24 8.96 13.57
CA TYR A 58 1.18 9.30 13.71
C TYR A 58 1.74 8.92 15.07
N LYS A 59 0.99 9.18 16.15
CA LYS A 59 1.41 8.83 17.52
C LYS A 59 1.64 7.32 17.64
N ALA A 60 0.69 6.50 17.19
CA ALA A 60 0.81 5.04 17.23
C ALA A 60 2.05 4.58 16.43
N LEU A 61 2.23 5.03 15.19
CA LEU A 61 3.40 4.73 14.35
C LEU A 61 4.72 5.11 15.03
N HIS A 62 4.75 6.27 15.67
CA HIS A 62 5.94 6.77 16.33
C HIS A 62 6.28 6.00 17.60
N GLU A 63 5.28 5.59 18.38
CA GLU A 63 5.47 4.97 19.69
C GLU A 63 5.62 3.45 19.63
N THR A 64 4.85 2.77 18.78
CA THR A 64 4.89 1.30 18.67
C THR A 64 5.87 0.84 17.62
N GLY A 65 6.05 1.63 16.56
CA GLY A 65 6.91 1.25 15.43
C GLY A 65 6.37 0.07 14.61
N GLU A 66 5.09 -0.28 14.78
CA GLU A 66 4.46 -1.41 14.09
C GLU A 66 3.23 -0.93 13.28
N PHE A 67 3.08 -1.47 12.07
CA PHE A 67 1.94 -1.16 11.22
C PHE A 67 1.77 -2.23 10.13
N VAL A 68 0.57 -2.30 9.56
CA VAL A 68 0.29 -3.12 8.39
C VAL A 68 -0.02 -2.22 7.19
N VAL A 69 0.61 -2.50 6.06
CA VAL A 69 0.20 -1.94 4.77
C VAL A 69 -0.78 -2.91 4.14
N ASN A 70 -2.03 -2.45 3.94
CA ASN A 70 -3.09 -3.22 3.31
C ASN A 70 -3.31 -2.68 1.89
N LEU A 71 -3.09 -3.50 0.86
CA LEU A 71 -3.30 -3.08 -0.52
C LEU A 71 -4.79 -2.85 -0.80
N THR A 72 -5.08 -1.86 -1.64
CA THR A 72 -6.43 -1.42 -1.90
C THR A 72 -6.88 -1.81 -3.31
N THR A 73 -8.18 -2.02 -3.45
CA THR A 73 -8.84 -2.48 -4.67
C THR A 73 -10.02 -1.58 -5.02
N GLU A 74 -10.56 -1.73 -6.22
CA GLU A 74 -11.80 -1.03 -6.63
C GLU A 74 -12.95 -1.31 -5.66
N LYS A 75 -13.07 -2.55 -5.14
CA LYS A 75 -14.10 -2.96 -4.18
C LYS A 75 -14.10 -2.12 -2.90
N ILE A 76 -12.93 -1.76 -2.38
CA ILE A 76 -12.77 -1.01 -1.13
C ILE A 76 -12.32 0.45 -1.36
N ALA A 77 -12.41 0.97 -2.60
CA ALA A 77 -11.99 2.32 -2.95
C ALA A 77 -12.69 3.42 -2.12
N LYS A 78 -14.00 3.26 -1.86
CA LYS A 78 -14.76 4.20 -1.01
C LYS A 78 -14.24 4.22 0.43
N ALA A 79 -13.95 3.07 1.01
CA ALA A 79 -13.35 2.97 2.34
C ALA A 79 -11.93 3.55 2.36
N THR A 80 -11.17 3.33 1.29
CA THR A 80 -9.83 3.91 1.10
C THR A 80 -9.87 5.43 1.16
N ASP A 81 -10.75 6.08 0.40
CA ASP A 81 -10.93 7.54 0.43
C ASP A 81 -11.37 8.01 1.82
N PHE A 82 -12.40 7.38 2.39
CA PHE A 82 -12.93 7.72 3.71
C PHE A 82 -11.82 7.70 4.79
N CYS A 83 -10.99 6.67 4.83
CA CYS A 83 -9.90 6.52 5.79
C CYS A 83 -8.80 7.57 5.62
N GLY A 84 -8.65 8.15 4.42
CA GLY A 84 -7.74 9.25 4.13
C GLY A 84 -8.24 10.62 4.56
N VAL A 85 -9.57 10.84 4.51
CA VAL A 85 -10.21 12.13 4.77
C VAL A 85 -10.62 12.28 6.23
N ARG A 86 -11.25 11.26 6.83
CA ARG A 86 -11.78 11.31 8.21
C ARG A 86 -10.69 11.01 9.25
N SER A 87 -10.86 11.58 10.45
CA SER A 87 -9.95 11.37 11.57
C SER A 87 -10.44 10.24 12.49
N GLY A 88 -9.54 9.36 12.92
CA GLY A 88 -9.83 8.36 13.95
C GLY A 88 -9.99 8.94 15.37
N ARG A 89 -9.81 10.27 15.55
CA ARG A 89 -10.16 10.95 16.81
C ARG A 89 -11.66 11.01 17.04
N ASP A 90 -12.43 11.02 15.94
CA ASP A 90 -13.86 11.32 15.97
C ASP A 90 -14.71 10.05 15.85
N MET A 91 -14.11 8.93 15.43
CA MET A 91 -14.84 7.71 15.11
C MET A 91 -13.94 6.47 14.98
N ASP A 92 -14.54 5.29 15.16
CA ASP A 92 -13.95 4.01 14.74
C ASP A 92 -14.13 3.84 13.23
N LYS A 93 -13.00 3.78 12.51
CA LYS A 93 -13.03 3.66 11.05
C LYS A 93 -13.35 2.26 10.55
N PHE A 94 -13.04 1.20 11.31
CA PHE A 94 -13.47 -0.15 10.96
C PHE A 94 -14.99 -0.26 11.00
N GLU A 95 -15.62 0.24 12.08
CA GLU A 95 -17.07 0.28 12.22
C GLU A 95 -17.73 1.11 11.10
N GLN A 96 -17.24 2.34 10.87
CA GLN A 96 -17.84 3.26 9.89
C GLN A 96 -17.72 2.81 8.44
N THR A 97 -16.70 2.05 8.10
CA THR A 97 -16.47 1.57 6.74
C THR A 97 -17.00 0.16 6.51
N GLY A 98 -17.26 -0.59 7.58
CA GLY A 98 -17.63 -2.00 7.52
C GLY A 98 -16.48 -2.91 7.09
N LEU A 99 -15.23 -2.42 7.12
CA LEU A 99 -14.04 -3.24 6.85
C LEU A 99 -13.88 -4.30 7.94
N ILE A 100 -13.61 -5.53 7.53
CA ILE A 100 -13.41 -6.66 8.44
C ILE A 100 -12.01 -6.55 9.04
N LYS A 101 -11.97 -6.47 10.37
CA LYS A 101 -10.73 -6.43 11.13
C LYS A 101 -10.24 -7.83 11.47
N GLY A 102 -8.99 -8.12 11.16
CA GLY A 102 -8.25 -9.30 11.59
C GLY A 102 -7.01 -8.93 12.42
N GLU A 103 -6.27 -9.93 12.87
CA GLU A 103 -5.04 -9.75 13.66
C GLU A 103 -3.80 -10.12 12.83
N ALA A 104 -2.76 -9.30 12.93
CA ALA A 104 -1.46 -9.59 12.32
C ALA A 104 -0.79 -10.84 12.96
N LYS A 105 0.12 -11.46 12.23
CA LYS A 105 0.80 -12.71 12.66
C LYS A 105 2.10 -12.47 13.42
N LYS A 106 2.80 -11.35 13.15
CA LYS A 106 4.15 -11.08 13.66
C LYS A 106 4.28 -9.77 14.43
N ILE A 107 3.26 -8.92 14.39
CA ILE A 107 3.23 -7.61 15.04
C ILE A 107 1.89 -7.41 15.76
N ASN A 108 1.85 -6.42 16.66
CA ASN A 108 0.63 -6.07 17.38
C ASN A 108 -0.11 -4.92 16.66
N ALA A 109 -0.72 -5.23 15.51
CA ALA A 109 -1.54 -4.30 14.75
C ALA A 109 -2.66 -5.05 14.01
N PRO A 110 -3.80 -4.40 13.70
CA PRO A 110 -4.86 -5.07 12.94
C PRO A 110 -4.50 -5.17 11.46
N VAL A 111 -4.99 -6.22 10.80
CA VAL A 111 -5.06 -6.32 9.34
C VAL A 111 -6.47 -5.96 8.86
N ILE A 112 -6.61 -5.63 7.59
CA ILE A 112 -7.89 -5.46 6.90
C ILE A 112 -8.10 -6.72 6.05
N GLU A 113 -9.03 -7.59 6.45
CA GLU A 113 -9.29 -8.87 5.76
C GLU A 113 -9.84 -8.68 4.33
N ASP A 114 -10.50 -7.53 4.04
CA ASP A 114 -10.96 -7.18 2.69
C ASP A 114 -9.82 -6.83 1.72
N SER A 115 -8.60 -6.71 2.21
CA SER A 115 -7.42 -6.41 1.41
C SER A 115 -6.81 -7.68 0.81
N PRO A 116 -6.47 -7.71 -0.49
CA PRO A 116 -5.88 -8.89 -1.11
C PRO A 116 -4.46 -9.20 -0.62
N VAL A 117 -3.79 -8.22 0.01
CA VAL A 117 -2.43 -8.37 0.55
C VAL A 117 -2.28 -7.52 1.79
N ASN A 118 -1.83 -8.13 2.88
CA ASN A 118 -1.46 -7.47 4.12
C ASN A 118 0.06 -7.63 4.33
N ILE A 119 0.77 -6.51 4.46
CA ILE A 119 2.23 -6.45 4.63
C ILE A 119 2.53 -5.94 6.03
N GLU A 120 2.97 -6.82 6.90
CA GLU A 120 3.31 -6.49 8.29
C GLU A 120 4.70 -5.88 8.36
N CYS A 121 4.81 -4.73 9.01
CA CYS A 121 6.01 -3.90 9.01
C CYS A 121 6.45 -3.52 10.41
N ARG A 122 7.78 -3.52 10.62
CA ARG A 122 8.40 -2.98 11.82
C ARG A 122 9.35 -1.85 11.45
N VAL A 123 9.12 -0.67 12.03
CA VAL A 123 9.91 0.53 11.75
C VAL A 123 11.37 0.32 12.15
N ARG A 124 12.26 0.55 11.21
CA ARG A 124 13.72 0.53 11.40
C ARG A 124 14.25 1.94 11.64
N GLU A 125 13.76 2.90 10.87
CA GLU A 125 14.27 4.27 10.88
C GLU A 125 13.14 5.28 10.70
N LYS A 126 13.27 6.45 11.31
CA LYS A 126 12.35 7.58 11.20
C LYS A 126 13.12 8.80 10.73
N VAL A 127 12.73 9.36 9.59
CA VAL A 127 13.40 10.52 8.98
C VAL A 127 12.43 11.69 8.91
N ALA A 128 12.72 12.76 9.64
CA ALA A 128 11.94 14.00 9.58
C ALA A 128 12.25 14.76 8.28
N LEU A 129 11.21 15.04 7.47
CA LEU A 129 11.32 15.65 6.16
C LEU A 129 10.46 16.94 6.05
N GLY A 130 10.49 17.77 7.05
CA GLY A 130 9.65 18.99 7.11
C GLY A 130 8.19 18.64 7.41
N SER A 131 7.29 18.67 6.42
CA SER A 131 5.84 18.40 6.63
C SER A 131 5.51 16.94 6.94
N HIS A 132 6.41 16.00 6.69
CA HIS A 132 6.21 14.56 6.89
C HIS A 132 7.39 13.95 7.66
N THR A 133 7.11 12.87 8.38
CA THR A 133 8.11 11.92 8.82
C THR A 133 8.00 10.67 7.96
N MET A 134 9.11 10.26 7.36
CA MET A 134 9.22 9.00 6.65
C MET A 134 9.60 7.89 7.63
N PHE A 135 8.79 6.84 7.69
CA PHE A 135 9.02 5.63 8.46
C PHE A 135 9.52 4.55 7.49
N ILE A 136 10.81 4.26 7.54
CA ILE A 136 11.42 3.15 6.81
C ILE A 136 11.27 1.90 7.67
N ALA A 137 10.74 0.83 7.08
CA ALA A 137 10.38 -0.36 7.84
C ALA A 137 10.82 -1.65 7.16
N ASP A 138 11.20 -2.63 7.96
CA ASP A 138 11.37 -4.01 7.54
C ASP A 138 10.01 -4.66 7.32
N VAL A 139 9.87 -5.39 6.20
CA VAL A 139 8.73 -6.28 5.98
C VAL A 139 8.99 -7.57 6.76
N VAL A 140 8.19 -7.81 7.80
CA VAL A 140 8.37 -8.96 8.69
C VAL A 140 7.43 -10.13 8.40
N HIS A 141 6.34 -9.88 7.69
CA HIS A 141 5.41 -10.90 7.20
C HIS A 141 4.54 -10.37 6.07
N VAL A 142 4.07 -11.27 5.20
CA VAL A 142 3.09 -10.96 4.14
C VAL A 142 2.04 -12.04 4.12
N THR A 143 0.77 -11.64 4.14
CA THR A 143 -0.37 -12.50 3.91
C THR A 143 -1.03 -12.11 2.58
N VAL A 144 -1.44 -13.08 1.78
CA VAL A 144 -2.17 -12.87 0.53
C VAL A 144 -3.48 -13.65 0.56
N ASP A 145 -4.51 -13.11 -0.08
CA ASP A 145 -5.79 -13.78 -0.25
C ASP A 145 -5.62 -14.92 -1.28
N ASP A 146 -5.91 -16.14 -0.86
CA ASP A 146 -5.73 -17.36 -1.65
C ASP A 146 -6.70 -17.45 -2.85
N SER A 147 -7.81 -16.71 -2.83
CA SER A 147 -8.73 -16.61 -3.96
C SER A 147 -8.11 -16.03 -5.23
N TYR A 148 -6.99 -15.31 -5.08
CA TYR A 148 -6.19 -14.77 -6.19
C TYR A 148 -4.97 -15.65 -6.53
N MET A 149 -4.84 -16.84 -5.93
CA MET A 149 -3.82 -17.82 -6.29
C MET A 149 -4.31 -18.73 -7.42
N ASP A 150 -3.42 -19.14 -8.32
CA ASP A 150 -3.72 -20.21 -9.29
C ASP A 150 -3.32 -21.61 -8.76
N GLU A 151 -3.71 -22.66 -9.48
CA GLU A 151 -3.40 -24.05 -9.13
C GLU A 151 -1.88 -24.34 -9.05
N ARG A 152 -1.04 -23.47 -9.58
CA ARG A 152 0.43 -23.57 -9.54
C ARG A 152 1.04 -22.78 -8.39
N GLY A 153 0.21 -22.14 -7.56
CA GLY A 153 0.64 -21.29 -6.45
C GLY A 153 1.15 -19.92 -6.88
N THR A 154 0.79 -19.45 -8.08
CA THR A 154 1.13 -18.08 -8.53
C THR A 154 0.05 -17.10 -8.05
N PHE A 155 0.47 -16.03 -7.42
CA PHE A 155 -0.42 -14.96 -6.98
C PHE A 155 -0.68 -13.95 -8.12
N HIS A 156 -1.95 -13.63 -8.36
CA HIS A 156 -2.44 -12.78 -9.44
C HIS A 156 -3.06 -11.49 -8.90
N LEU A 157 -2.23 -10.55 -8.45
CA LEU A 157 -2.70 -9.28 -7.87
C LEU A 157 -3.61 -8.49 -8.81
N GLU A 158 -3.38 -8.57 -10.12
CA GLU A 158 -4.21 -7.88 -11.13
C GLU A 158 -5.68 -8.30 -11.10
N LYS A 159 -5.98 -9.55 -10.67
CA LYS A 159 -7.36 -10.05 -10.53
C LYS A 159 -8.11 -9.40 -9.37
N ALA A 160 -7.38 -8.87 -8.39
CA ALA A 160 -7.98 -8.13 -7.29
C ALA A 160 -8.41 -6.70 -7.67
N ALA A 161 -8.14 -6.26 -8.91
CA ALA A 161 -8.39 -4.90 -9.39
C ALA A 161 -7.81 -3.82 -8.48
N PRO A 162 -6.47 -3.78 -8.28
CA PRO A 162 -5.83 -2.79 -7.41
C PRO A 162 -5.98 -1.38 -7.98
N ILE A 163 -5.99 -0.38 -7.07
CA ILE A 163 -6.12 1.03 -7.43
C ILE A 163 -4.83 1.81 -7.19
N VAL A 164 -4.71 2.92 -7.92
CA VAL A 164 -3.62 3.89 -7.79
C VAL A 164 -4.18 5.30 -7.60
N TYR A 165 -3.35 6.20 -7.07
CA TYR A 165 -3.69 7.58 -6.84
C TYR A 165 -2.89 8.51 -7.75
N SER A 166 -3.56 9.47 -8.39
CA SER A 166 -2.95 10.51 -9.20
C SER A 166 -3.73 11.82 -9.09
N HIS A 167 -3.06 12.90 -8.68
CA HIS A 167 -3.61 14.27 -8.65
C HIS A 167 -5.01 14.39 -8.04
N GLY A 168 -5.24 13.78 -6.87
CA GLY A 168 -6.53 13.86 -6.18
C GLY A 168 -7.58 12.87 -6.68
N THR A 169 -7.23 11.93 -7.55
CA THR A 169 -8.15 10.96 -8.14
C THR A 169 -7.61 9.54 -8.01
N TYR A 170 -8.50 8.58 -7.76
CA TYR A 170 -8.18 7.16 -7.77
C TYR A 170 -8.48 6.57 -9.15
N PHE A 171 -7.62 5.66 -9.62
CA PHE A 171 -7.77 4.96 -10.89
C PHE A 171 -7.55 3.47 -10.68
N GLY A 172 -8.25 2.63 -11.45
CA GLY A 172 -7.91 1.23 -11.61
C GLY A 172 -6.67 1.06 -12.50
N LEU A 173 -6.09 -0.14 -12.51
CA LEU A 173 -5.04 -0.48 -13.46
C LEU A 173 -5.65 -0.77 -14.85
N GLY A 174 -4.98 -0.31 -15.90
CA GLY A 174 -5.32 -0.65 -17.27
C GLY A 174 -4.84 -2.05 -17.68
N GLU A 175 -4.95 -2.37 -18.99
CA GLU A 175 -4.47 -3.62 -19.54
C GLU A 175 -2.95 -3.80 -19.38
N SER A 176 -2.51 -5.06 -19.25
CA SER A 176 -1.10 -5.40 -19.20
C SER A 176 -0.40 -5.06 -20.51
N LEU A 177 0.66 -4.26 -20.46
CA LEU A 177 1.48 -3.90 -21.61
C LEU A 177 2.54 -4.95 -21.95
N GLY A 178 2.82 -5.87 -21.05
CA GLY A 178 3.81 -6.92 -21.21
C GLY A 178 4.48 -7.32 -19.90
N THR A 179 5.16 -8.45 -19.91
CA THR A 179 5.91 -8.94 -18.75
C THR A 179 7.32 -8.37 -18.70
N PHE A 180 7.94 -8.27 -17.53
CA PHE A 180 9.31 -7.78 -17.36
C PHE A 180 10.26 -8.45 -18.38
N GLY A 181 11.04 -7.65 -19.10
CA GLY A 181 11.96 -8.10 -20.14
C GLY A 181 11.32 -8.43 -21.51
N TYR A 182 10.02 -8.14 -21.71
CA TYR A 182 9.36 -8.43 -23.00
C TYR A 182 10.01 -7.72 -24.20
N SER A 183 10.56 -6.54 -23.99
CA SER A 183 11.19 -5.72 -25.06
C SER A 183 12.47 -6.31 -25.63
N VAL A 184 13.17 -7.15 -24.87
CA VAL A 184 14.46 -7.76 -25.26
C VAL A 184 14.35 -9.27 -25.53
N ARG A 185 13.16 -9.84 -25.49
CA ARG A 185 12.95 -11.27 -25.76
C ARG A 185 13.23 -11.58 -27.23
N LYS A 186 14.15 -12.50 -27.51
CA LYS A 186 14.38 -13.03 -28.84
C LYS A 186 13.11 -13.72 -29.33
N LYS A 187 12.61 -13.34 -30.52
CA LYS A 187 11.52 -14.07 -31.19
C LYS A 187 11.96 -15.51 -31.40
N LYS A 188 11.22 -16.50 -30.88
CA LYS A 188 11.46 -17.91 -31.20
C LYS A 188 11.36 -18.07 -32.71
N LYS A 189 12.46 -18.45 -33.39
CA LYS A 189 12.40 -18.83 -34.81
C LYS A 189 11.37 -19.95 -34.96
N LYS A 190 10.29 -19.72 -35.72
CA LYS A 190 9.38 -20.80 -36.10
C LYS A 190 10.24 -21.87 -36.78
N ARG A 191 10.35 -23.07 -36.19
CA ARG A 191 10.90 -24.23 -36.87
C ARG A 191 10.02 -24.44 -38.12
N LYS A 192 10.57 -24.23 -39.33
CA LYS A 192 9.94 -24.69 -40.56
C LYS A 192 9.97 -26.20 -40.47
N ASN A 193 8.81 -26.82 -40.30
CA ASN A 193 8.68 -28.25 -40.51
C ASN A 193 8.94 -28.48 -42.01
N LYS A 194 9.99 -29.26 -42.28
CA LYS A 194 10.21 -29.87 -43.62
C LYS A 194 9.31 -31.08 -43.76
#